data_749c267778e8fd82fd8b43c1a0958802
#
_entry.id   749c267778e8fd82fd8b43c1a0958802
#
_cell.length_a   1.000
_cell.length_b   1.000
_cell.length_c   1.000
_cell.angle_alpha   90.00
_cell.angle_beta   90.00
_cell.angle_gamma   90.00
#
_symmetry.space_group_name_H-M   'P 1'
#
loop_
_entity.id
_entity.type
_entity.pdbx_description
1 polymer ?
#
loop_
_entity_poly.entity_id
_entity_poly.type
_entity_poly.pdbx_seq_one_letter_code
_entity_poly.pdbx_strand_id
1 'polypeptide(L)'
;DVYKRQNKYVAAYLNEKEIYYEIDTFSSGKEIIDLGIEIKQYNIIFLDINMDDVDGIVTAQKIREYSSEIYIVFVTAYINYSLEGYKVEAIRYLLKNNTNLEASISECMDAILHKMNLVVKKKKFKFNEGEKEINIDNILYIESKLHKLQFYIMEDKIKIYNLYGTLNELENELKDFHFIRIHQSYLTNLKYIRSVKCYKVLLCNNQELLIPKARYKNVKDAFISYKGEL
;
A
#
# COMPACT_ATOMS: atom_id res chain seq x y z
N ASP A 1 24.02 -9.96 -16.80
CA ASP A 1 23.87 -8.70 -16.08
C ASP A 1 22.62 -8.77 -15.16
N VAL A 2 22.83 -9.30 -13.95
CA VAL A 2 21.76 -9.65 -13.01
C VAL A 2 20.98 -8.41 -12.56
N TYR A 3 21.65 -7.28 -12.33
CA TYR A 3 21.02 -6.04 -11.87
C TYR A 3 20.04 -5.46 -12.89
N LYS A 4 20.39 -5.49 -14.19
CA LYS A 4 19.46 -5.03 -15.23
C LYS A 4 18.22 -5.90 -15.32
N ARG A 5 18.36 -7.21 -15.10
CA ARG A 5 17.23 -8.15 -15.06
C ARG A 5 16.35 -7.90 -13.85
N GLN A 6 16.97 -7.69 -12.67
CA GLN A 6 16.27 -7.38 -11.43
C GLN A 6 15.41 -6.12 -11.58
N ASN A 7 16.01 -4.99 -12.04
CA ASN A 7 15.28 -3.75 -12.26
C ASN A 7 14.10 -3.94 -13.24
N LYS A 8 14.32 -4.72 -14.31
CA LYS A 8 13.27 -5.05 -15.28
C LYS A 8 12.10 -5.79 -14.62
N TYR A 9 12.38 -6.78 -13.75
CA TYR A 9 11.33 -7.56 -13.09
C TYR A 9 10.56 -6.73 -12.06
N VAL A 10 11.26 -5.91 -11.26
CA VAL A 10 10.62 -4.99 -10.31
C VAL A 10 9.73 -3.99 -11.05
N ALA A 11 10.25 -3.37 -12.11
CA ALA A 11 9.50 -2.43 -12.93
C ALA A 11 8.27 -3.07 -13.59
N ALA A 12 8.42 -4.27 -14.18
CA ALA A 12 7.32 -5.01 -14.78
C ALA A 12 6.22 -5.32 -13.76
N TYR A 13 6.61 -5.76 -12.56
CA TYR A 13 5.69 -6.05 -11.47
C TYR A 13 4.91 -4.80 -11.02
N LEU A 14 5.60 -3.67 -10.80
CA LEU A 14 4.96 -2.43 -10.36
C LEU A 14 4.03 -1.84 -11.43
N ASN A 15 4.42 -1.94 -12.71
CA ASN A 15 3.56 -1.54 -13.84
C ASN A 15 2.30 -2.41 -13.94
N GLU A 16 2.40 -3.73 -13.74
CA GLU A 16 1.24 -4.63 -13.71
C GLU A 16 0.25 -4.26 -12.60
N LYS A 17 0.77 -3.82 -11.44
CA LYS A 17 -0.03 -3.37 -10.31
C LYS A 17 -0.50 -1.90 -10.42
N GLU A 18 -0.13 -1.19 -11.50
CA GLU A 18 -0.44 0.24 -11.70
C GLU A 18 0.05 1.13 -10.54
N ILE A 19 1.20 0.79 -9.96
CA ILE A 19 1.84 1.54 -8.87
C ILE A 19 2.87 2.49 -9.46
N TYR A 20 2.77 3.79 -9.15
CA TYR A 20 3.81 4.76 -9.50
C TYR A 20 5.09 4.47 -8.71
N TYR A 21 6.23 4.52 -9.38
CA TYR A 21 7.53 4.25 -8.79
C TYR A 21 8.65 5.06 -9.45
N GLU A 22 9.72 5.23 -8.70
CA GLU A 22 11.02 5.71 -9.18
C GLU A 22 12.08 4.68 -8.78
N ILE A 23 13.06 4.42 -9.64
CA ILE A 23 14.14 3.47 -9.39
C ILE A 23 15.46 4.15 -9.62
N ASP A 24 16.26 4.25 -8.55
CA ASP A 24 17.65 4.66 -8.61
C ASP A 24 18.57 3.43 -8.53
N THR A 25 19.74 3.52 -9.12
CA THR A 25 20.74 2.45 -9.10
C THR A 25 22.06 3.01 -8.62
N PHE A 26 22.63 2.39 -7.60
CA PHE A 26 23.92 2.72 -7.01
C PHE A 26 24.95 1.66 -7.38
N SER A 27 26.19 2.06 -7.57
CA SER A 27 27.27 1.16 -7.97
C SER A 27 27.96 0.51 -6.78
N SER A 28 27.81 1.07 -5.56
CA SER A 28 28.46 0.58 -4.34
C SER A 28 27.65 0.85 -3.08
N GLY A 29 27.93 0.10 -2.02
CA GLY A 29 27.36 0.35 -0.69
C GLY A 29 27.76 1.70 -0.11
N LYS A 30 28.93 2.20 -0.48
CA LYS A 30 29.42 3.50 -0.05
C LYS A 30 28.56 4.64 -0.59
N GLU A 31 28.17 4.61 -1.85
CA GLU A 31 27.26 5.61 -2.42
C GLU A 31 25.94 5.70 -1.67
N ILE A 32 25.40 4.56 -1.24
CA ILE A 32 24.17 4.50 -0.44
C ILE A 32 24.39 5.10 0.96
N ILE A 33 25.52 4.79 1.60
CA ILE A 33 25.88 5.32 2.93
C ILE A 33 26.07 6.83 2.88
N ASP A 34 26.69 7.34 1.81
CA ASP A 34 26.99 8.76 1.62
C ASP A 34 25.71 9.61 1.46
N LEU A 35 24.53 9.02 1.15
CA LEU A 35 23.24 9.70 1.17
C LEU A 35 22.86 10.17 2.59
N GLY A 36 23.35 9.52 3.64
CA GLY A 36 23.00 9.86 5.02
C GLY A 36 21.48 9.88 5.25
N ILE A 37 20.95 11.01 5.74
CA ILE A 37 19.52 11.17 6.02
C ILE A 37 18.62 11.09 4.78
N GLU A 38 19.14 11.38 3.59
CA GLU A 38 18.38 11.35 2.34
C GLU A 38 17.95 9.93 1.96
N ILE A 39 18.57 8.91 2.56
CA ILE A 39 18.15 7.51 2.37
C ILE A 39 16.67 7.29 2.70
N LYS A 40 16.07 8.12 3.56
CA LYS A 40 14.66 8.03 3.96
C LYS A 40 13.66 8.27 2.83
N GLN A 41 14.11 8.80 1.69
CA GLN A 41 13.24 8.93 0.50
C GLN A 41 12.92 7.57 -0.14
N TYR A 42 13.73 6.53 0.12
CA TYR A 42 13.53 5.20 -0.42
C TYR A 42 12.62 4.36 0.49
N ASN A 43 11.67 3.65 -0.13
CA ASN A 43 10.79 2.73 0.58
C ASN A 43 11.36 1.30 0.59
N ILE A 44 12.04 0.91 -0.49
CA ILE A 44 12.58 -0.45 -0.69
C ILE A 44 14.00 -0.32 -1.22
N ILE A 45 14.92 -1.08 -0.64
CA ILE A 45 16.31 -1.15 -1.11
C ILE A 45 16.69 -2.61 -1.35
N PHE A 46 17.10 -2.91 -2.57
CA PHE A 46 17.69 -4.19 -2.93
C PHE A 46 19.20 -4.09 -2.84
N LEU A 47 19.83 -4.92 -2.00
CA LEU A 47 21.26 -4.91 -1.76
C LEU A 47 21.90 -6.22 -2.20
N ASP A 48 22.99 -6.13 -2.93
CA ASP A 48 23.91 -7.26 -3.02
C ASP A 48 24.71 -7.37 -1.72
N ILE A 49 24.94 -8.58 -1.23
CA ILE A 49 25.79 -8.79 -0.04
C ILE A 49 27.26 -8.60 -0.45
N ASN A 50 27.68 -9.21 -1.56
CA ASN A 50 29.05 -9.13 -2.03
C ASN A 50 29.24 -7.94 -2.95
N MET A 51 29.69 -6.83 -2.38
CA MET A 51 30.12 -5.62 -3.09
C MET A 51 31.58 -5.34 -2.77
N ASP A 52 32.32 -4.80 -3.74
CA ASP A 52 33.79 -4.67 -3.64
C ASP A 52 34.25 -3.70 -2.56
N ASP A 53 33.53 -2.61 -2.30
CA ASP A 53 33.95 -1.56 -1.36
C ASP A 53 33.42 -1.77 0.07
N VAL A 54 32.10 -1.91 0.21
CA VAL A 54 31.41 -2.08 1.49
C VAL A 54 30.41 -3.21 1.35
N ASP A 55 30.52 -4.21 2.23
CA ASP A 55 29.59 -5.33 2.29
C ASP A 55 28.14 -4.87 2.45
N GLY A 56 27.21 -5.55 1.78
CA GLY A 56 25.78 -5.23 1.83
C GLY A 56 25.19 -5.33 3.24
N ILE A 57 25.72 -6.19 4.10
CA ILE A 57 25.29 -6.29 5.50
C ILE A 57 25.67 -5.02 6.27
N VAL A 58 26.91 -4.53 6.09
CA VAL A 58 27.37 -3.28 6.71
C VAL A 58 26.56 -2.10 6.18
N THR A 59 26.29 -2.09 4.88
CA THR A 59 25.44 -1.07 4.25
C THR A 59 24.03 -1.09 4.87
N ALA A 60 23.43 -2.27 5.04
CA ALA A 60 22.11 -2.41 5.67
C ALA A 60 22.10 -1.94 7.14
N GLN A 61 23.16 -2.23 7.91
CA GLN A 61 23.31 -1.72 9.28
C GLN A 61 23.32 -0.19 9.30
N LYS A 62 24.05 0.44 8.37
CA LYS A 62 24.06 1.90 8.24
C LYS A 62 22.71 2.48 7.84
N ILE A 63 21.96 1.83 6.95
CA ILE A 63 20.59 2.22 6.61
C ILE A 63 19.73 2.20 7.88
N ARG A 64 19.86 1.17 8.73
CA ARG A 64 19.08 1.04 9.98
C ARG A 64 19.39 2.14 11.00
N GLU A 65 20.58 2.73 10.99
CA GLU A 65 20.87 3.91 11.82
C GLU A 65 20.00 5.11 11.47
N TYR A 66 19.55 5.23 10.20
CA TYR A 66 18.71 6.33 9.72
C TYR A 66 17.21 5.99 9.70
N SER A 67 16.83 4.75 9.38
CA SER A 67 15.42 4.34 9.25
C SER A 67 15.22 2.85 9.51
N SER A 68 14.24 2.55 10.35
CA SER A 68 13.70 1.18 10.55
C SER A 68 12.60 0.83 9.53
N GLU A 69 12.05 1.82 8.81
CA GLU A 69 10.87 1.64 7.95
C GLU A 69 11.21 1.19 6.53
N ILE A 70 12.47 1.35 6.10
CA ILE A 70 12.91 0.95 4.76
C ILE A 70 12.92 -0.59 4.67
N TYR A 71 12.25 -1.13 3.66
CA TYR A 71 12.29 -2.56 3.37
C TYR A 71 13.59 -2.94 2.69
N ILE A 72 14.41 -3.76 3.35
CA ILE A 72 15.69 -4.23 2.82
C ILE A 72 15.51 -5.64 2.27
N VAL A 73 15.94 -5.85 1.04
CA VAL A 73 15.95 -7.13 0.34
C VAL A 73 17.38 -7.44 -0.09
N PHE A 74 17.93 -8.54 0.37
CA PHE A 74 19.23 -8.99 -0.11
C PHE A 74 19.11 -9.81 -1.39
N VAL A 75 19.96 -9.52 -2.38
CA VAL A 75 20.07 -10.28 -3.62
C VAL A 75 21.51 -10.78 -3.74
N THR A 76 21.72 -12.07 -3.45
CA THR A 76 23.06 -12.63 -3.32
C THR A 76 23.22 -13.93 -4.09
N ALA A 77 24.46 -14.27 -4.42
CA ALA A 77 24.80 -15.59 -4.95
C ALA A 77 24.95 -16.66 -3.85
N TYR A 78 25.02 -16.25 -2.57
CA TYR A 78 25.35 -17.14 -1.44
C TYR A 78 24.27 -17.15 -0.37
N ILE A 79 23.86 -18.34 0.05
CA ILE A 79 22.78 -18.54 1.04
C ILE A 79 23.27 -18.39 2.50
N ASN A 80 24.56 -18.44 2.73
CA ASN A 80 25.15 -18.58 4.08
C ASN A 80 25.02 -17.32 4.97
N TYR A 81 24.58 -16.21 4.43
CA TYR A 81 24.45 -14.92 5.14
C TYR A 81 23.07 -14.65 5.74
N SER A 82 22.17 -15.63 5.72
CA SER A 82 20.78 -15.46 6.18
C SER A 82 20.66 -15.09 7.66
N LEU A 83 21.58 -15.53 8.51
CA LEU A 83 21.60 -15.22 9.95
C LEU A 83 21.97 -13.74 10.23
N GLU A 84 22.86 -13.17 9.44
CA GLU A 84 23.28 -11.77 9.63
C GLU A 84 22.23 -10.76 9.17
N GLY A 85 21.49 -11.08 8.13
CA GLY A 85 20.40 -10.24 7.69
C GLY A 85 19.21 -10.21 8.64
N TYR A 86 19.06 -11.22 9.49
CA TYR A 86 18.08 -11.17 10.57
C TYR A 86 18.35 -10.01 11.54
N LYS A 87 19.63 -9.66 11.77
CA LYS A 87 20.02 -8.54 12.63
C LYS A 87 19.67 -7.16 12.06
N VAL A 88 19.50 -7.05 10.74
CA VAL A 88 19.12 -5.81 10.04
C VAL A 88 17.67 -5.82 9.59
N GLU A 89 16.88 -6.77 10.07
CA GLU A 89 15.46 -6.92 9.76
C GLU A 89 15.19 -6.91 8.24
N ALA A 90 16.03 -7.63 7.47
CA ALA A 90 15.80 -7.79 6.04
C ALA A 90 14.52 -8.61 5.81
N ILE A 91 13.68 -8.15 4.89
CA ILE A 91 12.39 -8.80 4.63
C ILE A 91 12.55 -10.12 3.87
N ARG A 92 13.54 -10.20 2.98
CA ARG A 92 13.79 -11.37 2.12
C ARG A 92 15.25 -11.47 1.70
N TYR A 93 15.62 -12.71 1.34
CA TYR A 93 16.85 -13.10 0.64
C TYR A 93 16.47 -13.69 -0.71
N LEU A 94 16.99 -13.13 -1.78
CA LEU A 94 16.81 -13.61 -3.14
C LEU A 94 18.14 -14.15 -3.68
N LEU A 95 18.12 -15.36 -4.21
CA LEU A 95 19.32 -15.95 -4.81
C LEU A 95 19.44 -15.51 -6.29
N LYS A 96 20.59 -14.93 -6.65
CA LYS A 96 20.90 -14.50 -8.03
C LYS A 96 20.85 -15.64 -9.04
N ASN A 97 21.23 -16.86 -8.62
CA ASN A 97 21.28 -18.06 -9.46
C ASN A 97 19.97 -18.85 -9.48
N ASN A 98 18.89 -18.29 -8.90
CA ASN A 98 17.58 -18.91 -8.97
C ASN A 98 17.08 -18.88 -10.42
N THR A 99 16.76 -20.06 -10.97
CA THR A 99 16.15 -20.20 -12.31
C THR A 99 14.82 -19.45 -12.43
N ASN A 100 14.17 -19.16 -11.29
CA ASN A 100 12.90 -18.46 -11.20
C ASN A 100 13.01 -17.14 -10.42
N LEU A 101 14.03 -16.33 -10.72
CA LEU A 101 14.27 -15.06 -10.04
C LEU A 101 13.08 -14.09 -10.17
N GLU A 102 12.39 -14.10 -11.30
CA GLU A 102 11.21 -13.25 -11.54
C GLU A 102 10.08 -13.57 -10.56
N ALA A 103 9.71 -14.84 -10.39
CA ALA A 103 8.70 -15.23 -9.42
C ALA A 103 9.12 -14.91 -7.97
N SER A 104 10.41 -15.13 -7.64
CA SER A 104 10.92 -14.79 -6.31
C SER A 104 10.86 -13.28 -6.01
N ILE A 105 11.11 -12.43 -7.03
CA ILE A 105 10.94 -10.99 -6.91
C ILE A 105 9.45 -10.64 -6.74
N SER A 106 8.56 -11.25 -7.52
CA SER A 106 7.12 -11.01 -7.43
C SER A 106 6.57 -11.37 -6.04
N GLU A 107 6.93 -12.54 -5.50
CA GLU A 107 6.56 -12.94 -4.14
C GLU A 107 7.11 -11.99 -3.06
N CYS A 108 8.34 -11.51 -3.25
CA CYS A 108 8.96 -10.56 -2.35
C CYS A 108 8.22 -9.22 -2.38
N MET A 109 7.91 -8.71 -3.56
CA MET A 109 7.18 -7.47 -3.75
C MET A 109 5.74 -7.57 -3.21
N ASP A 110 5.04 -8.70 -3.43
CA ASP A 110 3.72 -8.95 -2.83
C ASP A 110 3.78 -8.84 -1.29
N ALA A 111 4.79 -9.45 -0.66
CA ALA A 111 4.97 -9.38 0.79
C ALA A 111 5.26 -7.94 1.29
N ILE A 112 6.08 -7.18 0.55
CA ILE A 112 6.40 -5.79 0.87
C ILE A 112 5.15 -4.92 0.71
N LEU A 113 4.49 -4.97 -0.45
CA LEU A 113 3.29 -4.17 -0.71
C LEU A 113 2.16 -4.48 0.28
N HIS A 114 2.04 -5.74 0.71
CA HIS A 114 1.10 -6.10 1.76
C HIS A 114 1.44 -5.40 3.09
N LYS A 115 2.73 -5.40 3.50
CA LYS A 115 3.18 -4.70 4.71
C LYS A 115 3.04 -3.18 4.60
N MET A 116 3.25 -2.62 3.40
CA MET A 116 3.05 -1.19 3.12
C MET A 116 1.57 -0.80 3.00
N ASN A 117 0.63 -1.75 3.15
CA ASN A 117 -0.79 -1.55 2.85
C ASN A 117 -1.06 -0.99 1.42
N LEU A 118 -0.12 -1.22 0.50
CA LEU A 118 -0.23 -0.82 -0.91
C LEU A 118 -0.80 -1.93 -1.81
N VAL A 119 -1.37 -2.97 -1.23
CA VAL A 119 -2.06 -4.00 -2.01
C VAL A 119 -3.24 -3.37 -2.71
N VAL A 120 -3.15 -3.26 -4.03
CA VAL A 120 -4.25 -2.76 -4.86
C VAL A 120 -5.39 -3.78 -4.77
N LYS A 121 -6.35 -3.48 -3.90
CA LYS A 121 -7.51 -4.32 -3.64
C LYS A 121 -8.56 -4.05 -4.70
N LYS A 122 -8.38 -4.64 -5.90
CA LYS A 122 -9.34 -4.51 -7.00
C LYS A 122 -10.53 -5.44 -6.79
N LYS A 123 -11.73 -4.94 -7.06
CA LYS A 123 -12.97 -5.71 -7.05
C LYS A 123 -13.82 -5.34 -8.27
N LYS A 124 -14.40 -6.36 -8.90
CA LYS A 124 -15.34 -6.18 -10.01
C LYS A 124 -16.74 -5.86 -9.48
N PHE A 125 -17.29 -4.77 -9.97
CA PHE A 125 -18.66 -4.36 -9.71
C PHE A 125 -19.46 -4.30 -11.01
N LYS A 126 -20.71 -4.73 -10.96
CA LYS A 126 -21.66 -4.62 -12.09
C LYS A 126 -22.46 -3.35 -11.93
N PHE A 127 -21.92 -2.25 -12.42
CA PHE A 127 -22.63 -0.98 -12.44
C PHE A 127 -23.68 -0.95 -13.57
N ASN A 128 -24.60 0.02 -13.53
CA ASN A 128 -25.59 0.22 -14.59
C ASN A 128 -24.92 0.55 -15.94
N GLU A 129 -23.73 1.16 -15.86
CA GLU A 129 -22.89 1.55 -16.98
C GLU A 129 -22.01 0.41 -17.54
N GLY A 130 -22.08 -0.75 -16.93
CA GLY A 130 -21.30 -1.95 -17.29
C GLY A 130 -20.44 -2.49 -16.15
N GLU A 131 -19.79 -3.62 -16.39
CA GLU A 131 -18.85 -4.21 -15.44
C GLU A 131 -17.55 -3.42 -15.41
N LYS A 132 -17.08 -3.06 -14.22
CA LYS A 132 -15.82 -2.36 -13.99
C LYS A 132 -15.05 -2.98 -12.84
N GLU A 133 -13.76 -3.09 -13.01
CA GLU A 133 -12.83 -3.42 -11.95
C GLU A 133 -12.38 -2.12 -11.26
N ILE A 134 -12.67 -1.98 -9.97
CA ILE A 134 -12.41 -0.79 -9.17
C ILE A 134 -11.41 -1.12 -8.07
N ASN A 135 -10.39 -0.28 -7.94
CA ASN A 135 -9.58 -0.28 -6.72
C ASN A 135 -10.44 0.20 -5.55
N ILE A 136 -10.66 -0.68 -4.58
CA ILE A 136 -11.52 -0.40 -3.40
C ILE A 136 -10.99 0.82 -2.64
N ASP A 137 -9.67 1.01 -2.60
CA ASP A 137 -9.05 2.16 -1.93
C ASP A 137 -9.37 3.50 -2.61
N ASN A 138 -9.86 3.50 -3.85
CA ASN A 138 -10.28 4.71 -4.55
C ASN A 138 -11.75 5.08 -4.27
N ILE A 139 -12.52 4.23 -3.60
CA ILE A 139 -13.89 4.54 -3.23
C ILE A 139 -13.88 5.45 -1.99
N LEU A 140 -14.37 6.69 -2.14
CA LEU A 140 -14.47 7.65 -1.04
C LEU A 140 -15.59 7.26 -0.08
N TYR A 141 -16.76 7.11 -0.63
CA TYR A 141 -17.97 6.67 0.08
C TYR A 141 -19.01 6.15 -0.91
N ILE A 142 -20.00 5.46 -0.37
CA ILE A 142 -21.14 4.93 -1.11
C ILE A 142 -22.42 5.48 -0.47
N GLU A 143 -23.29 6.05 -1.29
CA GLU A 143 -24.58 6.60 -0.88
C GLU A 143 -25.73 5.70 -1.36
N SER A 144 -26.67 5.39 -0.49
CA SER A 144 -27.94 4.77 -0.88
C SER A 144 -28.97 5.86 -1.13
N LYS A 145 -29.42 5.99 -2.36
CA LYS A 145 -30.40 6.98 -2.79
C LYS A 145 -31.40 6.38 -3.79
N LEU A 146 -32.70 6.48 -3.47
CA LEU A 146 -33.78 5.99 -4.33
C LEU A 146 -33.56 4.55 -4.83
N HIS A 147 -33.25 3.61 -3.90
CA HIS A 147 -32.98 2.21 -4.17
C HIS A 147 -31.77 1.90 -5.06
N LYS A 148 -30.89 2.90 -5.29
CA LYS A 148 -29.63 2.76 -5.98
C LYS A 148 -28.47 3.06 -5.03
N LEU A 149 -27.35 2.39 -5.25
CA LEU A 149 -26.09 2.68 -4.60
C LEU A 149 -25.25 3.50 -5.54
N GLN A 150 -24.88 4.70 -5.09
CA GLN A 150 -24.00 5.61 -5.81
C GLN A 150 -22.61 5.52 -5.21
N PHE A 151 -21.66 5.08 -6.02
CA PHE A 151 -20.24 4.97 -5.65
C PHE A 151 -19.52 6.24 -6.06
N TYR A 152 -18.96 6.95 -5.11
CA TYR A 152 -18.11 8.12 -5.35
C TYR A 152 -16.66 7.66 -5.37
N ILE A 153 -16.06 7.63 -6.56
CA ILE A 153 -14.73 7.03 -6.79
C ILE A 153 -13.76 8.11 -7.24
N MET A 154 -12.57 8.14 -6.60
CA MET A 154 -11.47 9.01 -6.98
C MET A 154 -10.74 8.40 -8.18
N GLU A 155 -10.86 9.05 -9.31
CA GLU A 155 -10.03 8.86 -10.49
C GLU A 155 -9.26 10.17 -10.74
N ASP A 156 -9.06 10.64 -11.97
CA ASP A 156 -8.51 12.00 -12.23
C ASP A 156 -9.36 13.08 -11.56
N LYS A 157 -10.66 12.80 -11.45
CA LYS A 157 -11.66 13.54 -10.67
C LYS A 157 -12.66 12.56 -10.09
N ILE A 158 -13.47 13.00 -9.11
CA ILE A 158 -14.53 12.15 -8.55
C ILE A 158 -15.53 11.78 -9.64
N LYS A 159 -15.67 10.47 -9.89
CA LYS A 159 -16.71 9.91 -10.75
C LYS A 159 -17.74 9.15 -9.92
N ILE A 160 -18.98 9.15 -10.42
CA ILE A 160 -20.11 8.50 -9.75
C ILE A 160 -20.58 7.36 -10.64
N TYR A 161 -20.58 6.15 -10.06
CA TYR A 161 -21.13 4.95 -10.70
C TYR A 161 -22.31 4.44 -9.89
N ASN A 162 -23.31 3.88 -10.58
CA ASN A 162 -24.53 3.43 -9.96
C ASN A 162 -24.71 1.93 -10.10
N LEU A 163 -25.14 1.26 -9.02
CA LEU A 163 -25.59 -0.12 -9.09
C LEU A 163 -26.83 -0.36 -8.20
N TYR A 164 -27.57 -1.40 -8.51
CA TYR A 164 -28.70 -1.84 -7.67
C TYR A 164 -28.17 -2.78 -6.58
N GLY A 165 -28.57 -2.54 -5.34
CA GLY A 165 -28.17 -3.35 -4.20
C GLY A 165 -28.47 -2.67 -2.87
N THR A 166 -28.00 -3.24 -1.79
CA THR A 166 -28.18 -2.71 -0.44
C THR A 166 -26.84 -2.33 0.19
N LEU A 167 -26.84 -1.27 1.01
CA LEU A 167 -25.64 -0.92 1.77
C LEU A 167 -25.28 -1.98 2.81
N ASN A 168 -26.23 -2.81 3.26
CA ASN A 168 -25.94 -3.89 4.22
C ASN A 168 -25.08 -5.00 3.59
N GLU A 169 -25.35 -5.36 2.33
CA GLU A 169 -24.52 -6.31 1.58
C GLU A 169 -23.11 -5.74 1.40
N LEU A 170 -23.00 -4.49 0.96
CA LEU A 170 -21.71 -3.84 0.75
C LEU A 170 -20.93 -3.62 2.06
N GLU A 171 -21.59 -3.31 3.16
CA GLU A 171 -20.95 -3.19 4.47
C GLU A 171 -20.26 -4.50 4.86
N ASN A 172 -20.92 -5.65 4.64
CA ASN A 172 -20.35 -6.97 4.88
C ASN A 172 -19.20 -7.29 3.91
N GLU A 173 -19.37 -6.95 2.62
CA GLU A 173 -18.35 -7.19 1.59
C GLU A 173 -17.10 -6.33 1.77
N LEU A 174 -17.24 -5.12 2.30
CA LEU A 174 -16.17 -4.13 2.43
C LEU A 174 -15.66 -3.98 3.88
N LYS A 175 -16.09 -4.85 4.82
CA LYS A 175 -15.71 -4.77 6.23
C LYS A 175 -14.19 -4.80 6.47
N ASP A 176 -13.44 -5.56 5.65
CA ASP A 176 -11.99 -5.75 5.77
C ASP A 176 -11.19 -4.65 5.04
N PHE A 177 -11.87 -3.63 4.48
CA PHE A 177 -11.29 -2.57 3.67
C PHE A 177 -11.46 -1.18 4.26
N HIS A 178 -11.52 -1.07 5.59
CA HIS A 178 -11.62 0.18 6.34
C HIS A 178 -12.86 1.03 6.00
N PHE A 179 -13.98 0.37 5.61
CA PHE A 179 -15.26 1.05 5.46
C PHE A 179 -16.06 1.05 6.75
N ILE A 180 -16.74 2.16 7.01
CA ILE A 180 -17.63 2.32 8.17
C ILE A 180 -18.99 2.87 7.76
N ARG A 181 -20.04 2.29 8.30
CA ARG A 181 -21.41 2.76 8.13
C ARG A 181 -21.69 3.97 9.03
N ILE A 182 -21.57 5.17 8.49
CA ILE A 182 -21.78 6.41 9.26
C ILE A 182 -23.27 6.80 9.39
N HIS A 183 -24.09 6.42 8.42
CA HIS A 183 -25.52 6.71 8.35
C HIS A 183 -26.29 5.56 7.69
N GLN A 184 -27.63 5.50 7.86
CA GLN A 184 -28.44 4.51 7.12
C GLN A 184 -28.21 4.57 5.60
N SER A 185 -27.82 5.73 5.08
CA SER A 185 -27.60 5.98 3.65
C SER A 185 -26.12 6.14 3.26
N TYR A 186 -25.17 6.07 4.19
CA TYR A 186 -23.76 6.30 3.87
C TYR A 186 -22.83 5.23 4.44
N LEU A 187 -22.03 4.63 3.57
CA LEU A 187 -20.89 3.76 3.88
C LEU A 187 -19.63 4.47 3.43
N THR A 188 -18.71 4.80 4.33
CA THR A 188 -17.60 5.72 4.08
C THR A 188 -16.27 5.04 4.32
N ASN A 189 -15.29 5.26 3.46
CA ASN A 189 -13.93 4.79 3.63
C ASN A 189 -13.18 5.69 4.63
N LEU A 190 -12.66 5.12 5.71
CA LEU A 190 -11.93 5.83 6.78
C LEU A 190 -10.70 6.58 6.26
N LYS A 191 -10.07 6.08 5.19
CA LYS A 191 -8.93 6.72 4.51
C LYS A 191 -9.21 8.16 4.10
N TYR A 192 -10.44 8.46 3.67
CA TYR A 192 -10.82 9.77 3.16
C TYR A 192 -11.48 10.66 4.21
N ILE A 193 -11.60 10.20 5.45
CA ILE A 193 -12.10 11.02 6.54
C ILE A 193 -10.97 11.92 7.06
N ARG A 194 -11.21 13.24 6.98
CA ARG A 194 -10.31 14.27 7.50
C ARG A 194 -10.55 14.53 9.00
N SER A 195 -11.81 14.57 9.41
CA SER A 195 -12.17 14.76 10.82
C SER A 195 -13.59 14.26 11.13
N VAL A 196 -13.80 13.92 12.41
CA VAL A 196 -15.11 13.55 12.96
C VAL A 196 -15.41 14.49 14.12
N LYS A 197 -16.33 15.46 13.93
CA LYS A 197 -16.69 16.47 14.94
C LYS A 197 -18.16 16.85 14.82
N CYS A 198 -18.77 17.22 15.92
CA CYS A 198 -20.13 17.80 15.95
C CYS A 198 -21.18 16.97 15.17
N TYR A 199 -21.13 15.63 15.30
CA TYR A 199 -22.02 14.71 14.58
C TYR A 199 -21.90 14.77 13.05
N LYS A 200 -20.73 15.14 12.55
CA LYS A 200 -20.40 15.19 11.14
C LYS A 200 -19.07 14.51 10.87
N VAL A 201 -18.95 13.92 9.69
CA VAL A 201 -17.70 13.54 9.04
C VAL A 201 -17.36 14.61 8.02
N LEU A 202 -16.15 15.14 8.06
CA LEU A 202 -15.57 15.96 6.99
C LEU A 202 -14.65 15.06 6.16
N LEU A 203 -14.92 14.96 4.87
CA LEU A 203 -14.10 14.23 3.92
C LEU A 203 -12.95 15.09 3.37
N CYS A 204 -11.95 14.45 2.74
CA CYS A 204 -10.81 15.13 2.13
C CYS A 204 -11.20 16.09 0.98
N ASN A 205 -12.33 15.84 0.30
CA ASN A 205 -12.92 16.72 -0.72
C ASN A 205 -13.76 17.88 -0.15
N ASN A 206 -13.68 18.13 1.17
CA ASN A 206 -14.44 19.12 1.94
C ASN A 206 -15.96 18.85 2.02
N GLN A 207 -16.43 17.68 1.61
CA GLN A 207 -17.83 17.31 1.79
C GLN A 207 -18.10 16.94 3.24
N GLU A 208 -19.22 17.43 3.79
CA GLU A 208 -19.72 17.06 5.12
C GLU A 208 -20.84 16.04 5.02
N LEU A 209 -20.73 14.95 5.78
CA LEU A 209 -21.77 13.93 5.93
C LEU A 209 -22.24 13.86 7.37
N LEU A 210 -23.55 13.77 7.59
CA LEU A 210 -24.16 13.73 8.91
C LEU A 210 -24.03 12.34 9.55
N ILE A 211 -23.77 12.31 10.85
CA ILE A 211 -23.75 11.08 11.67
C ILE A 211 -24.89 11.16 12.69
N PRO A 212 -25.82 10.21 12.74
CA PRO A 212 -26.82 10.12 13.79
C PRO A 212 -26.16 9.95 15.17
N LYS A 213 -26.76 10.51 16.20
CA LYS A 213 -26.25 10.45 17.58
C LYS A 213 -25.91 9.02 18.02
N ALA A 214 -26.75 8.05 17.66
CA ALA A 214 -26.55 6.64 17.99
C ALA A 214 -25.29 6.01 17.37
N ARG A 215 -24.80 6.53 16.24
CA ARG A 215 -23.60 6.02 15.56
C ARG A 215 -22.33 6.82 15.83
N TYR A 216 -22.46 8.02 16.41
CA TYR A 216 -21.36 8.96 16.54
C TYR A 216 -20.16 8.38 17.29
N LYS A 217 -20.40 7.71 18.43
CA LYS A 217 -19.32 7.12 19.23
C LYS A 217 -18.55 6.07 18.40
N ASN A 218 -19.26 5.12 17.81
CA ASN A 218 -18.65 4.06 17.00
C ASN A 218 -17.84 4.59 15.83
N VAL A 219 -18.35 5.61 15.11
CA VAL A 219 -17.65 6.24 13.99
C VAL A 219 -16.39 6.97 14.46
N LYS A 220 -16.46 7.67 15.61
CA LYS A 220 -15.33 8.36 16.20
C LYS A 220 -14.24 7.39 16.66
N ASP A 221 -14.63 6.32 17.35
CA ASP A 221 -13.69 5.31 17.84
C ASP A 221 -13.00 4.59 16.68
N ALA A 222 -13.73 4.19 15.64
CA ALA A 222 -13.17 3.58 14.43
C ALA A 222 -12.19 4.53 13.69
N PHE A 223 -12.52 5.82 13.60
CA PHE A 223 -11.64 6.82 13.00
C PHE A 223 -10.34 7.01 13.78
N ILE A 224 -10.41 7.03 15.13
CA ILE A 224 -9.23 7.14 15.99
C ILE A 224 -8.34 5.90 15.85
N SER A 225 -8.93 4.69 15.91
CA SER A 225 -8.18 3.44 15.69
C SER A 225 -7.47 3.45 14.36
N TYR A 226 -8.18 3.75 13.27
CA TYR A 226 -7.59 3.80 11.94
C TYR A 226 -6.41 4.79 11.83
N LYS A 227 -6.52 5.96 12.50
CA LYS A 227 -5.42 6.95 12.52
C LYS A 227 -4.25 6.54 13.41
N GLY A 228 -4.47 5.68 14.39
CA GLY A 228 -3.42 5.12 15.24
C GLY A 228 -2.67 3.95 14.61
N GLU A 229 -3.22 3.34 13.55
CA GLU A 229 -2.59 2.27 12.75
C GLU A 229 -1.72 2.81 11.60
N LEU A 230 -1.78 4.10 11.30
CA LEU A 230 -1.00 4.80 10.27
C LEU A 230 0.26 5.43 10.88
#